data_75c2a4c47a7123c79d770d4e801913fe
#
_entry.id   75c2a4c47a7123c79d770d4e801913fe
#
_cell.length_a   1.000
_cell.length_b   1.000
_cell.length_c   1.000
_cell.angle_alpha   90.00
_cell.angle_beta   90.00
_cell.angle_gamma   90.00
#
_symmetry.space_group_name_H-M   'P 1'
#
loop_
_entity.id
_entity.type
_entity.pdbx_description
1 polymer ?
#
loop_
_entity_poly.entity_id
_entity_poly.type
_entity_poly.pdbx_seq_one_letter_code
_entity_poly.pdbx_strand_id
1 'polypeptide(L)'
;MLKTRKWISVLLTGAMLVTLSGCEKEPEVTDDPAITAATDENGNPVTDAEGNLVPAEPVEEEIYKVGFLYNNEVSDGATNAIFENAREQIEKTLAIETCYIENVLVSDIPAAVRELQDNGCNIIVSCSARFANSIAKEANASADTYYISFGGDSSGPNYSSFGGELYQTANVCGITAAYNTETNVLGIIADPSSYNVYGIIDAYVLGAKEIWGAQTDVRLNWVWSDDEAQIQASVDDLVAQGSDVIMCYTESDTAVKYCEEIGVKVIGNSCNIPELAPENYLSGFFFNASTFVVDTVRAIKADNFVSSVHSGGIAAGTARLVDFSPNCREGTDTIAAKLYEYVKSGQAHVFTGEIKNRDYKIMVEKGQQLNFSSIREIDWLILGINKVGDFTTVIESPVPSDMVIKE
;
A
#
# COMPACT_ATOMS: atom_id res chain seq x y z
N MET A 1 17.64 -45.06 -16.25
CA MET A 1 18.14 -45.71 -15.01
C MET A 1 17.44 -45.05 -13.81
N LEU A 2 16.45 -45.75 -13.28
CA LEU A 2 15.71 -45.36 -12.07
C LEU A 2 16.59 -45.56 -10.83
N LYS A 3 16.52 -44.64 -9.87
CA LYS A 3 16.87 -44.90 -8.46
C LYS A 3 15.74 -44.40 -7.55
N THR A 4 14.93 -45.34 -7.15
CA THR A 4 13.96 -45.29 -6.07
C THR A 4 14.65 -45.16 -4.72
N ARG A 5 14.21 -44.23 -3.84
CA ARG A 5 14.54 -44.23 -2.41
C ARG A 5 13.29 -44.60 -1.61
N LYS A 6 13.45 -45.68 -0.86
CA LYS A 6 12.45 -46.30 0.03
C LYS A 6 12.31 -45.49 1.32
N TRP A 7 11.08 -45.33 1.74
CA TRP A 7 10.68 -44.93 3.09
C TRP A 7 10.74 -46.14 4.03
N ILE A 8 11.33 -46.01 5.18
CA ILE A 8 11.31 -47.01 6.25
C ILE A 8 10.42 -46.48 7.36
N SER A 9 9.28 -47.12 7.53
CA SER A 9 8.39 -47.00 8.70
C SER A 9 8.90 -47.91 9.80
N VAL A 10 9.11 -47.36 10.99
CA VAL A 10 9.38 -48.18 12.18
C VAL A 10 8.12 -48.15 13.06
N LEU A 11 7.44 -49.28 13.08
CA LEU A 11 6.43 -49.58 14.07
C LEU A 11 7.12 -50.21 15.29
N LEU A 12 6.93 -49.62 16.46
CA LEU A 12 7.24 -50.28 17.76
C LEU A 12 5.95 -50.61 18.47
N THR A 13 5.63 -51.89 18.46
CA THR A 13 4.67 -52.53 19.38
C THR A 13 5.41 -52.97 20.64
N GLY A 14 4.95 -52.57 21.78
CA GLY A 14 5.45 -53.02 23.06
C GLY A 14 4.32 -53.34 24.03
N ALA A 15 4.31 -54.55 24.52
CA ALA A 15 3.24 -55.24 25.20
C ALA A 15 3.06 -54.79 26.65
N MET A 16 1.78 -54.96 27.07
CA MET A 16 1.26 -54.88 28.42
C MET A 16 1.92 -55.89 29.40
N LEU A 17 2.18 -55.45 30.58
CA LEU A 17 2.23 -56.32 31.76
C LEU A 17 1.55 -55.60 32.94
N VAL A 18 0.46 -56.22 33.40
CA VAL A 18 -0.32 -55.82 34.55
C VAL A 18 0.33 -56.48 35.80
N THR A 19 0.58 -55.70 36.83
CA THR A 19 0.62 -56.21 38.22
C THR A 19 -0.08 -55.24 39.15
N LEU A 20 -1.01 -55.79 39.90
CA LEU A 20 -1.78 -55.18 40.96
C LEU A 20 -0.96 -54.94 42.23
N SER A 21 -1.24 -53.86 42.90
CA SER A 21 -1.37 -53.65 44.35
C SER A 21 -0.63 -52.43 44.88
N GLY A 22 -1.38 -51.58 45.59
CA GLY A 22 -0.83 -50.60 46.52
C GLY A 22 -1.49 -49.23 46.39
N CYS A 23 -2.47 -48.93 47.26
CA CYS A 23 -2.94 -47.57 47.48
C CYS A 23 -1.83 -46.71 48.03
N GLU A 24 -1.27 -45.83 47.20
CA GLU A 24 -0.60 -44.61 47.62
C GLU A 24 -1.23 -43.44 46.89
N LYS A 25 -1.53 -42.38 47.65
CA LYS A 25 -2.07 -41.12 47.15
C LYS A 25 -1.09 -40.59 46.14
N GLU A 26 -1.54 -40.37 44.89
CA GLU A 26 -0.85 -39.52 43.93
C GLU A 26 -0.64 -38.14 44.54
N PRO A 27 0.60 -37.57 44.47
CA PRO A 27 0.79 -36.15 44.76
C PRO A 27 0.07 -35.34 43.66
N GLU A 28 -0.74 -34.38 44.08
CA GLU A 28 -1.26 -33.34 43.21
C GLU A 28 -0.06 -32.73 42.46
N VAL A 29 -0.01 -32.91 41.13
CA VAL A 29 0.87 -32.16 40.25
C VAL A 29 0.29 -30.75 40.24
N THR A 30 0.81 -29.87 41.07
CA THR A 30 0.65 -28.45 40.90
C THR A 30 1.49 -28.10 39.69
N ASP A 31 0.87 -27.71 38.55
CA ASP A 31 1.50 -27.03 37.45
C ASP A 31 1.97 -25.64 37.95
N ASP A 32 3.10 -25.63 38.65
CA ASP A 32 3.81 -24.41 38.95
C ASP A 32 4.66 -24.09 37.72
N PRO A 33 4.48 -22.92 37.05
CA PRO A 33 5.29 -22.56 35.94
C PRO A 33 6.76 -22.58 36.39
N ALA A 34 7.60 -23.27 35.65
CA ALA A 34 9.03 -23.40 35.91
C ALA A 34 9.64 -22.01 36.16
N ILE A 35 10.02 -21.71 37.42
CA ILE A 35 10.67 -20.44 37.77
C ILE A 35 12.00 -20.37 37.02
N THR A 36 12.07 -19.50 36.01
CA THR A 36 13.34 -19.22 35.31
C THR A 36 14.24 -18.48 36.29
N ALA A 37 15.45 -19.00 36.54
CA ALA A 37 16.40 -18.33 37.42
C ALA A 37 17.08 -17.17 36.74
N ALA A 38 17.34 -16.09 37.45
CA ALA A 38 18.19 -14.98 36.98
C ALA A 38 19.60 -15.52 36.66
N THR A 39 20.24 -15.01 35.61
CA THR A 39 21.60 -15.36 35.23
C THR A 39 22.52 -14.14 35.33
N ASP A 40 23.80 -14.37 35.68
CA ASP A 40 24.84 -13.35 35.64
C ASP A 40 25.25 -13.00 34.20
N GLU A 41 26.15 -12.05 34.04
CA GLU A 41 26.70 -11.63 32.74
C GLU A 41 27.43 -12.74 31.95
N ASN A 42 27.72 -13.89 32.60
CA ASN A 42 28.34 -15.06 31.99
C ASN A 42 27.31 -16.19 31.74
N GLY A 43 26.03 -15.97 32.04
CA GLY A 43 24.95 -16.95 31.86
C GLY A 43 24.83 -17.97 32.99
N ASN A 44 25.47 -17.77 34.15
CA ASN A 44 25.36 -18.69 35.30
C ASN A 44 24.18 -18.27 36.16
N PRO A 45 23.43 -19.24 36.75
CA PRO A 45 22.34 -18.94 37.65
C PRO A 45 22.81 -18.11 38.87
N VAL A 46 22.09 -17.05 39.19
CA VAL A 46 22.32 -16.23 40.39
C VAL A 46 21.63 -16.89 41.59
N THR A 47 22.36 -16.99 42.69
CA THR A 47 21.82 -17.48 43.99
C THR A 47 21.88 -16.40 45.05
N ASP A 48 20.91 -16.44 45.99
CA ASP A 48 20.94 -15.59 47.18
C ASP A 48 22.00 -16.02 48.20
N ALA A 49 22.08 -15.33 49.32
CA ALA A 49 23.06 -15.61 50.40
C ALA A 49 22.86 -16.99 51.04
N GLU A 50 21.69 -17.57 50.95
CA GLU A 50 21.29 -18.88 51.45
C GLU A 50 21.48 -20.00 50.41
N GLY A 51 21.90 -19.64 49.14
CA GLY A 51 22.15 -20.58 48.07
C GLY A 51 20.92 -20.95 47.23
N ASN A 52 19.78 -20.28 47.40
CA ASN A 52 18.59 -20.49 46.58
C ASN A 52 18.72 -19.71 45.24
N LEU A 53 18.13 -20.26 44.19
CA LEU A 53 18.04 -19.55 42.90
C LEU A 53 17.22 -18.27 43.06
N VAL A 54 17.78 -17.16 42.64
CA VAL A 54 17.06 -15.89 42.52
C VAL A 54 16.14 -16.00 41.28
N PRO A 55 14.81 -15.82 41.43
CA PRO A 55 13.93 -15.80 40.28
C PRO A 55 14.36 -14.70 39.30
N ALA A 56 14.35 -14.98 38.02
CA ALA A 56 14.45 -13.92 37.04
C ALA A 56 13.30 -12.93 37.23
N GLU A 57 13.57 -11.64 37.19
CA GLU A 57 12.49 -10.67 37.13
C GLU A 57 11.64 -11.01 35.90
N PRO A 58 10.30 -11.00 36.00
CA PRO A 58 9.45 -11.21 34.84
C PRO A 58 9.82 -10.17 33.80
N VAL A 59 10.24 -10.63 32.64
CA VAL A 59 10.39 -9.74 31.48
C VAL A 59 8.97 -9.29 31.16
N GLU A 60 8.65 -8.03 31.42
CA GLU A 60 7.40 -7.44 30.95
C GLU A 60 7.44 -7.53 29.42
N GLU A 61 6.61 -8.40 28.85
CA GLU A 61 6.44 -8.44 27.40
C GLU A 61 5.90 -7.07 26.96
N GLU A 62 6.64 -6.39 26.11
CA GLU A 62 6.20 -5.12 25.57
C GLU A 62 4.91 -5.35 24.76
N ILE A 63 3.83 -4.70 25.18
CA ILE A 63 2.52 -4.81 24.51
C ILE A 63 2.54 -3.84 23.32
N TYR A 64 2.42 -4.39 22.11
CA TYR A 64 2.29 -3.60 20.90
C TYR A 64 0.83 -3.42 20.52
N LYS A 65 0.47 -2.20 20.12
CA LYS A 65 -0.81 -1.85 19.51
C LYS A 65 -0.57 -0.92 18.32
N VAL A 66 -1.24 -1.19 17.19
CA VAL A 66 -1.03 -0.43 15.96
C VAL A 66 -2.23 0.46 15.69
N GLY A 67 -2.01 1.77 15.56
CA GLY A 67 -3.01 2.74 15.16
C GLY A 67 -2.87 3.14 13.69
N PHE A 68 -3.98 3.19 12.96
CA PHE A 68 -4.01 3.61 11.56
C PHE A 68 -4.68 4.98 11.43
N LEU A 69 -4.14 5.82 10.55
CA LEU A 69 -4.68 7.15 10.23
C LEU A 69 -5.12 7.18 8.77
N TYR A 70 -6.43 7.28 8.56
CA TYR A 70 -7.06 7.37 7.23
C TYR A 70 -7.55 8.79 6.95
N ASN A 71 -7.39 9.24 5.72
CA ASN A 71 -7.88 10.57 5.29
C ASN A 71 -9.36 10.60 4.91
N ASN A 72 -9.95 9.45 4.59
CA ASN A 72 -11.36 9.27 4.25
C ASN A 72 -11.96 8.15 5.13
N GLU A 73 -13.23 7.84 4.94
CA GLU A 73 -13.83 6.65 5.53
C GLU A 73 -13.21 5.37 4.95
N VAL A 74 -13.02 4.35 5.78
CA VAL A 74 -12.50 3.04 5.32
C VAL A 74 -13.43 2.44 4.26
N SER A 75 -14.73 2.64 4.39
CA SER A 75 -15.74 2.20 3.43
C SER A 75 -15.66 2.87 2.06
N ASP A 76 -14.96 3.99 1.95
CA ASP A 76 -14.77 4.72 0.69
C ASP A 76 -13.77 4.02 -0.26
N GLY A 77 -13.02 3.05 0.24
CA GLY A 77 -12.19 2.16 -0.56
C GLY A 77 -10.89 2.80 -1.06
N ALA A 78 -10.58 2.60 -2.34
CA ALA A 78 -9.37 3.08 -3.00
C ALA A 78 -8.09 2.82 -2.18
N THR A 79 -7.38 3.88 -1.77
CA THR A 79 -6.16 3.77 -0.98
C THR A 79 -6.40 3.10 0.38
N ASN A 80 -7.54 3.35 1.02
CA ASN A 80 -7.85 2.78 2.34
C ASN A 80 -7.98 1.24 2.29
N ALA A 81 -8.59 0.69 1.24
CA ALA A 81 -8.70 -0.77 1.07
C ALA A 81 -7.33 -1.48 1.06
N ILE A 82 -6.29 -0.81 0.55
CA ILE A 82 -4.91 -1.33 0.52
C ILE A 82 -4.36 -1.46 1.95
N PHE A 83 -4.64 -0.48 2.82
CA PHE A 83 -4.18 -0.47 4.21
C PHE A 83 -5.02 -1.36 5.12
N GLU A 84 -6.32 -1.52 4.85
CA GLU A 84 -7.15 -2.48 5.56
C GLU A 84 -6.64 -3.91 5.40
N ASN A 85 -6.20 -4.28 4.21
CA ASN A 85 -5.50 -5.56 4.02
C ASN A 85 -4.26 -5.71 4.92
N ALA A 86 -3.50 -4.63 5.15
CA ALA A 86 -2.34 -4.66 6.04
C ALA A 86 -2.78 -4.78 7.51
N ARG A 87 -3.81 -4.04 7.93
CA ARG A 87 -4.38 -4.08 9.28
C ARG A 87 -4.87 -5.48 9.64
N GLU A 88 -5.71 -6.06 8.80
CA GLU A 88 -6.18 -7.44 8.99
C GLU A 88 -5.04 -8.48 9.06
N GLN A 89 -4.00 -8.31 8.25
CA GLN A 89 -2.85 -9.23 8.29
C GLN A 89 -2.06 -9.10 9.59
N ILE A 90 -1.90 -7.89 10.16
CA ILE A 90 -1.27 -7.68 11.45
C ILE A 90 -2.03 -8.45 12.53
N GLU A 91 -3.35 -8.28 12.61
CA GLU A 91 -4.19 -8.99 13.58
C GLU A 91 -4.09 -10.51 13.43
N LYS A 92 -4.24 -11.01 12.20
CA LYS A 92 -4.26 -12.45 11.91
C LYS A 92 -2.91 -13.15 12.09
N THR A 93 -1.80 -12.46 11.73
CA THR A 93 -0.48 -13.12 11.65
C THR A 93 0.47 -12.78 12.79
N LEU A 94 0.31 -11.61 13.41
CA LEU A 94 1.16 -11.15 14.50
C LEU A 94 0.44 -11.16 15.85
N ALA A 95 -0.89 -11.36 15.86
CA ALA A 95 -1.75 -11.28 17.03
C ALA A 95 -1.54 -9.97 17.81
N ILE A 96 -1.43 -8.85 17.07
CA ILE A 96 -1.32 -7.50 17.61
C ILE A 96 -2.65 -6.79 17.39
N GLU A 97 -3.16 -6.16 18.46
CA GLU A 97 -4.38 -5.35 18.42
C GLU A 97 -4.20 -4.13 17.53
N THR A 98 -5.20 -3.78 16.75
CA THR A 98 -5.21 -2.59 15.92
C THR A 98 -6.42 -1.70 16.20
N CYS A 99 -6.29 -0.42 15.90
CA CYS A 99 -7.40 0.53 15.88
C CYS A 99 -7.13 1.60 14.82
N TYR A 100 -8.10 2.46 14.54
CA TYR A 100 -7.94 3.47 13.52
C TYR A 100 -8.77 4.73 13.76
N ILE A 101 -8.38 5.82 13.09
CA ILE A 101 -9.13 7.07 13.00
C ILE A 101 -9.34 7.38 11.53
N GLU A 102 -10.57 7.68 11.16
CA GLU A 102 -10.99 8.06 9.80
C GLU A 102 -11.15 9.56 9.65
N ASN A 103 -11.24 10.03 8.40
CA ASN A 103 -11.51 11.42 8.03
C ASN A 103 -10.52 12.41 8.67
N VAL A 104 -9.26 11.98 8.82
CA VAL A 104 -8.21 12.80 9.43
C VAL A 104 -7.77 13.88 8.44
N LEU A 105 -7.83 15.15 8.86
CA LEU A 105 -7.25 16.25 8.10
C LEU A 105 -5.75 16.39 8.42
N VAL A 106 -4.98 16.94 7.47
CA VAL A 106 -3.54 17.18 7.68
C VAL A 106 -3.28 18.06 8.91
N SER A 107 -4.16 19.04 9.19
CA SER A 107 -4.10 19.91 10.38
C SER A 107 -4.29 19.13 11.69
N ASP A 108 -5.00 18.01 11.65
CA ASP A 108 -5.42 17.28 12.84
C ASP A 108 -4.46 16.14 13.21
N ILE A 109 -3.47 15.85 12.37
CA ILE A 109 -2.47 14.79 12.60
C ILE A 109 -1.87 14.84 14.02
N PRO A 110 -1.43 16.02 14.57
CA PRO A 110 -0.87 16.03 15.91
C PRO A 110 -1.88 15.64 17.00
N ALA A 111 -3.16 15.90 16.79
CA ALA A 111 -4.22 15.51 17.74
C ALA A 111 -4.57 14.03 17.58
N ALA A 112 -4.72 13.55 16.35
CA ALA A 112 -5.00 12.15 16.05
C ALA A 112 -3.88 11.20 16.52
N VAL A 113 -2.62 11.60 16.35
CA VAL A 113 -1.47 10.87 16.90
C VAL A 113 -1.54 10.75 18.42
N ARG A 114 -1.81 11.86 19.13
CA ARG A 114 -1.95 11.83 20.59
C ARG A 114 -3.10 10.94 21.03
N GLU A 115 -4.24 10.99 20.35
CA GLU A 115 -5.40 10.15 20.67
C GLU A 115 -5.09 8.66 20.52
N LEU A 116 -4.39 8.26 19.45
CA LEU A 116 -3.92 6.89 19.29
C LEU A 116 -2.93 6.49 20.40
N GLN A 117 -1.99 7.38 20.77
CA GLN A 117 -1.04 7.12 21.85
C GLN A 117 -1.75 6.97 23.21
N ASP A 118 -2.74 7.81 23.50
CA ASP A 118 -3.55 7.74 24.72
C ASP A 118 -4.38 6.44 24.77
N ASN A 119 -4.72 5.87 23.60
CA ASN A 119 -5.34 4.55 23.46
C ASN A 119 -4.33 3.37 23.49
N GLY A 120 -3.08 3.64 23.79
CA GLY A 120 -2.03 2.64 23.95
C GLY A 120 -1.32 2.24 22.66
N CYS A 121 -1.54 2.93 21.54
CA CYS A 121 -0.81 2.66 20.30
C CYS A 121 0.63 3.15 20.41
N ASN A 122 1.58 2.26 20.22
CA ASN A 122 3.01 2.55 20.15
C ASN A 122 3.60 2.33 18.74
N ILE A 123 2.75 1.97 17.78
CA ILE A 123 3.06 1.94 16.34
C ILE A 123 1.93 2.68 15.62
N ILE A 124 2.27 3.67 14.79
CA ILE A 124 1.30 4.46 14.02
C ILE A 124 1.59 4.33 12.53
N VAL A 125 0.57 3.90 11.78
CA VAL A 125 0.60 3.77 10.32
C VAL A 125 -0.19 4.90 9.68
N SER A 126 0.44 5.67 8.83
CA SER A 126 -0.17 6.77 8.08
C SER A 126 -0.49 6.32 6.67
N CYS A 127 -1.76 6.39 6.30
CA CYS A 127 -2.31 5.75 5.11
C CYS A 127 -2.47 6.70 3.89
N SER A 128 -2.13 7.96 4.03
CA SER A 128 -2.17 8.94 2.94
C SER A 128 -0.82 9.65 2.76
N ALA A 129 -0.42 9.85 1.51
CA ALA A 129 0.78 10.61 1.18
C ALA A 129 0.70 12.09 1.65
N ARG A 130 -0.51 12.63 1.79
CA ARG A 130 -0.75 13.98 2.35
C ARG A 130 -0.21 14.14 3.78
N PHE A 131 -0.15 13.05 4.54
CA PHE A 131 0.23 13.06 5.95
C PHE A 131 1.75 13.02 6.17
N ALA A 132 2.52 12.63 5.17
CA ALA A 132 3.94 12.28 5.30
C ALA A 132 4.78 13.33 6.03
N ASN A 133 4.63 14.62 5.67
CA ASN A 133 5.39 15.71 6.30
C ASN A 133 4.98 15.95 7.77
N SER A 134 3.73 15.76 8.11
CA SER A 134 3.22 15.90 9.47
C SER A 134 3.67 14.73 10.34
N ILE A 135 3.58 13.50 9.83
CA ILE A 135 4.06 12.30 10.52
C ILE A 135 5.57 12.35 10.79
N ALA A 136 6.37 12.80 9.82
CA ALA A 136 7.81 12.98 10.05
C ALA A 136 8.12 13.95 11.20
N LYS A 137 7.28 14.98 11.41
CA LYS A 137 7.41 15.90 12.55
C LYS A 137 7.03 15.23 13.87
N GLU A 138 5.93 14.48 13.89
CA GLU A 138 5.50 13.74 15.09
C GLU A 138 6.53 12.68 15.48
N ALA A 139 7.12 11.97 14.53
CA ALA A 139 8.18 10.99 14.78
C ALA A 139 9.43 11.63 15.43
N ASN A 140 9.79 12.85 15.02
CA ASN A 140 10.89 13.58 15.65
C ASN A 140 10.54 14.11 17.05
N ALA A 141 9.27 14.25 17.38
CA ALA A 141 8.79 14.76 18.67
C ALA A 141 8.56 13.65 19.72
N SER A 142 8.37 12.40 19.30
CA SER A 142 8.00 11.28 20.17
C SER A 142 8.88 10.06 19.88
N ALA A 143 9.87 9.80 20.75
CA ALA A 143 10.83 8.70 20.57
C ALA A 143 10.24 7.33 20.94
N ASP A 144 9.18 7.29 21.76
CA ASP A 144 8.59 6.06 22.30
C ASP A 144 7.51 5.45 21.39
N THR A 145 7.28 6.05 20.22
CA THR A 145 6.30 5.60 19.23
C THR A 145 6.99 5.38 17.90
N TYR A 146 6.73 4.25 17.26
CA TYR A 146 7.18 3.97 15.89
C TYR A 146 6.18 4.49 14.87
N TYR A 147 6.71 4.97 13.74
CA TYR A 147 5.89 5.51 12.66
C TYR A 147 6.21 4.86 11.32
N ILE A 148 5.16 4.49 10.60
CA ILE A 148 5.24 3.91 9.25
C ILE A 148 4.40 4.80 8.34
N SER A 149 5.03 5.53 7.41
CA SER A 149 4.34 6.56 6.62
C SER A 149 4.34 6.25 5.14
N PHE A 150 3.16 6.25 4.55
CA PHE A 150 3.02 6.18 3.10
C PHE A 150 3.39 7.51 2.44
N GLY A 151 4.09 7.43 1.30
CA GLY A 151 4.41 8.57 0.45
C GLY A 151 5.55 9.46 0.93
N GLY A 152 6.11 9.20 2.12
CA GLY A 152 7.25 9.96 2.64
C GLY A 152 8.55 9.68 1.86
N ASP A 153 9.53 10.59 2.05
CA ASP A 153 10.86 10.54 1.43
C ASP A 153 12.00 10.60 2.44
N SER A 154 11.67 10.43 3.72
CA SER A 154 12.61 10.48 4.84
C SER A 154 12.39 9.32 5.80
N SER A 155 13.37 9.06 6.64
CA SER A 155 13.31 8.10 7.74
C SER A 155 14.07 8.63 8.95
N GLY A 156 13.84 8.04 10.11
CA GLY A 156 14.46 8.44 11.38
C GLY A 156 14.55 7.25 12.34
N PRO A 157 15.10 7.44 13.55
CA PRO A 157 15.34 6.34 14.49
C PRO A 157 14.11 5.46 14.78
N ASN A 158 12.92 6.06 14.79
CA ASN A 158 11.63 5.43 15.04
C ASN A 158 10.65 5.59 13.86
N TYR A 159 11.15 5.90 12.67
CA TYR A 159 10.34 6.28 11.54
C TYR A 159 10.84 5.65 10.24
N SER A 160 9.95 4.97 9.53
CA SER A 160 10.15 4.52 8.16
C SER A 160 9.09 5.10 7.24
N SER A 161 9.49 5.45 6.04
CA SER A 161 8.55 5.79 4.98
C SER A 161 8.61 4.77 3.84
N PHE A 162 7.51 4.66 3.12
CA PHE A 162 7.42 3.77 1.99
C PHE A 162 6.58 4.37 0.88
N GLY A 163 6.91 3.97 -0.31
CA GLY A 163 6.23 4.34 -1.53
C GLY A 163 6.53 3.31 -2.60
N GLY A 164 6.13 3.55 -3.82
CA GLY A 164 6.36 2.57 -4.88
C GLY A 164 6.46 3.18 -6.26
N GLU A 165 7.03 2.38 -7.13
CA GLU A 165 7.18 2.68 -8.53
C GLU A 165 5.88 2.36 -9.29
N LEU A 166 4.73 2.90 -8.82
CA LEU A 166 3.41 2.68 -9.44
C LEU A 166 3.35 3.14 -10.90
N TYR A 167 4.24 4.06 -11.30
CA TYR A 167 4.37 4.45 -12.70
C TYR A 167 4.63 3.26 -13.63
N GLN A 168 5.24 2.18 -13.14
CA GLN A 168 5.48 0.97 -13.91
C GLN A 168 4.16 0.28 -14.30
N THR A 169 3.26 0.12 -13.35
CA THR A 169 1.93 -0.49 -13.59
C THR A 169 0.97 0.47 -14.28
N ALA A 170 1.04 1.77 -13.98
CA ALA A 170 0.28 2.79 -14.70
C ALA A 170 0.62 2.81 -16.21
N ASN A 171 1.89 2.60 -16.56
CA ASN A 171 2.32 2.46 -17.95
C ASN A 171 1.64 1.27 -18.66
N VAL A 172 1.56 0.12 -18.01
CA VAL A 172 0.85 -1.04 -18.52
C VAL A 172 -0.65 -0.77 -18.66
N CYS A 173 -1.24 -0.03 -17.71
CA CYS A 173 -2.64 0.39 -17.80
C CYS A 173 -2.88 1.37 -18.95
N GLY A 174 -1.90 2.21 -19.29
CA GLY A 174 -1.98 3.09 -20.45
C GLY A 174 -2.09 2.34 -21.80
N ILE A 175 -1.30 1.28 -21.98
CA ILE A 175 -1.46 0.36 -23.12
C ILE A 175 -2.84 -0.28 -23.11
N THR A 176 -3.28 -0.78 -21.95
CA THR A 176 -4.58 -1.42 -21.79
C THR A 176 -5.71 -0.49 -22.23
N ALA A 177 -5.70 0.74 -21.74
CA ALA A 177 -6.71 1.74 -22.09
C ALA A 177 -6.69 2.09 -23.59
N ALA A 178 -5.52 2.38 -24.14
CA ALA A 178 -5.37 2.72 -25.56
C ALA A 178 -5.79 1.60 -26.51
N TYR A 179 -5.63 0.35 -26.10
CA TYR A 179 -6.05 -0.79 -26.92
C TYR A 179 -7.57 -1.05 -26.82
N ASN A 180 -8.23 -0.59 -25.76
CA ASN A 180 -9.66 -0.85 -25.47
C ASN A 180 -10.59 0.31 -25.80
N THR A 181 -10.10 1.52 -26.02
CA THR A 181 -10.94 2.66 -26.41
C THR A 181 -11.50 2.47 -27.82
N GLU A 182 -12.67 3.05 -28.05
CA GLU A 182 -13.35 3.11 -29.35
C GLU A 182 -13.28 4.51 -29.98
N THR A 183 -13.13 5.53 -29.13
CA THR A 183 -13.08 6.93 -29.55
C THR A 183 -11.67 7.41 -29.83
N ASN A 184 -10.63 6.72 -29.37
CA ASN A 184 -9.24 7.13 -29.32
C ASN A 184 -8.98 8.39 -28.47
N VAL A 185 -9.87 8.67 -27.51
CA VAL A 185 -9.72 9.73 -26.51
C VAL A 185 -9.76 9.10 -25.12
N LEU A 186 -8.69 9.29 -24.35
CA LEU A 186 -8.64 8.83 -22.96
C LEU A 186 -8.91 9.97 -21.99
N GLY A 187 -9.60 9.65 -20.90
CA GLY A 187 -9.78 10.55 -19.76
C GLY A 187 -8.85 10.20 -18.61
N ILE A 188 -8.49 11.20 -17.83
CA ILE A 188 -7.82 11.05 -16.53
C ILE A 188 -8.51 11.96 -15.54
N ILE A 189 -8.88 11.40 -14.39
CA ILE A 189 -9.21 12.14 -13.17
C ILE A 189 -8.12 11.89 -12.18
N ALA A 190 -7.52 12.95 -11.63
CA ALA A 190 -6.44 12.82 -10.67
C ALA A 190 -6.54 13.87 -9.56
N ASP A 191 -6.20 13.43 -8.34
CA ASP A 191 -6.01 14.35 -7.22
C ASP A 191 -4.55 14.82 -7.20
N PRO A 192 -4.30 16.14 -7.25
CA PRO A 192 -2.94 16.67 -7.31
C PRO A 192 -2.10 16.38 -6.08
N SER A 193 -2.72 16.01 -4.96
CA SER A 193 -2.04 15.63 -3.73
C SER A 193 -1.72 14.12 -3.64
N SER A 194 -2.18 13.33 -4.62
CA SER A 194 -1.90 11.90 -4.69
C SER A 194 -0.40 11.64 -4.91
N TYR A 195 0.03 10.48 -4.40
CA TYR A 195 1.43 10.08 -4.45
C TYR A 195 1.98 10.04 -5.89
N ASN A 196 3.08 10.79 -6.15
CA ASN A 196 3.79 10.84 -7.43
C ASN A 196 2.87 11.06 -8.66
N VAL A 197 1.85 11.91 -8.49
CA VAL A 197 0.73 12.03 -9.46
C VAL A 197 1.19 12.33 -10.88
N TYR A 198 2.13 13.27 -11.08
CA TYR A 198 2.65 13.61 -12.40
C TYR A 198 3.38 12.44 -13.06
N GLY A 199 4.25 11.75 -12.31
CA GLY A 199 4.96 10.58 -12.81
C GLY A 199 4.02 9.44 -13.19
N ILE A 200 2.93 9.24 -12.48
CA ILE A 200 1.92 8.22 -12.78
C ILE A 200 1.10 8.60 -14.02
N ILE A 201 0.62 9.84 -14.10
CA ILE A 201 -0.10 10.36 -15.28
C ILE A 201 0.77 10.24 -16.53
N ASP A 202 2.01 10.71 -16.45
CA ASP A 202 2.93 10.70 -17.60
C ASP A 202 3.27 9.27 -18.04
N ALA A 203 3.44 8.35 -17.08
CA ALA A 203 3.68 6.93 -17.38
C ALA A 203 2.48 6.28 -18.07
N TYR A 204 1.26 6.57 -17.63
CA TYR A 204 0.04 6.10 -18.30
C TYR A 204 -0.02 6.60 -19.75
N VAL A 205 0.26 7.88 -19.98
CA VAL A 205 0.28 8.45 -21.33
C VAL A 205 1.41 7.86 -22.18
N LEU A 206 2.58 7.56 -21.60
CA LEU A 206 3.66 6.85 -22.30
C LEU A 206 3.21 5.46 -22.75
N GLY A 207 2.46 4.74 -21.92
CA GLY A 207 1.85 3.46 -22.31
C GLY A 207 0.88 3.61 -23.48
N ALA A 208 0.00 4.60 -23.44
CA ALA A 208 -0.92 4.88 -24.57
C ALA A 208 -0.16 5.21 -25.86
N LYS A 209 0.97 5.88 -25.76
CA LYS A 209 1.82 6.22 -26.92
C LYS A 209 2.44 5.01 -27.59
N GLU A 210 2.64 3.91 -26.90
CA GLU A 210 3.10 2.66 -27.53
C GLU A 210 2.11 2.14 -28.58
N ILE A 211 0.82 2.49 -28.46
CA ILE A 211 -0.25 2.13 -29.42
C ILE A 211 -0.43 3.22 -30.48
N TRP A 212 -0.50 4.49 -30.06
CA TRP A 212 -0.94 5.58 -30.94
C TRP A 212 0.18 6.53 -31.39
N GLY A 213 1.36 6.45 -30.77
CA GLY A 213 2.47 7.34 -31.09
C GLY A 213 2.11 8.81 -30.93
N ALA A 214 2.29 9.59 -32.01
CA ALA A 214 2.00 11.02 -32.02
C ALA A 214 0.49 11.37 -32.02
N GLN A 215 -0.40 10.40 -32.23
CA GLN A 215 -1.85 10.61 -32.25
C GLN A 215 -2.50 10.45 -30.88
N THR A 216 -1.71 10.29 -29.83
CA THR A 216 -2.21 10.16 -28.45
C THR A 216 -3.00 11.39 -28.05
N ASP A 217 -4.24 11.20 -27.64
CA ASP A 217 -5.18 12.23 -27.21
C ASP A 217 -5.74 11.92 -25.83
N VAL A 218 -5.26 12.65 -24.83
CA VAL A 218 -5.64 12.48 -23.43
C VAL A 218 -6.21 13.77 -22.87
N ARG A 219 -7.29 13.66 -22.10
CA ARG A 219 -7.93 14.72 -21.34
C ARG A 219 -7.67 14.51 -19.86
N LEU A 220 -7.29 15.52 -19.13
CA LEU A 220 -7.03 15.48 -17.70
C LEU A 220 -7.92 16.47 -16.97
N ASN A 221 -8.65 16.00 -15.99
CA ASN A 221 -9.32 16.85 -15.00
C ASN A 221 -8.70 16.62 -13.62
N TRP A 222 -8.32 17.71 -12.98
CA TRP A 222 -7.90 17.71 -11.59
C TRP A 222 -9.13 17.78 -10.69
N VAL A 223 -9.16 16.96 -9.65
CA VAL A 223 -10.21 16.93 -8.64
C VAL A 223 -9.63 16.82 -7.25
N TRP A 224 -10.43 17.11 -6.23
CA TRP A 224 -10.09 16.74 -4.86
C TRP A 224 -10.85 15.47 -4.48
N SER A 225 -10.20 14.50 -3.87
CA SER A 225 -10.74 13.16 -3.61
C SER A 225 -11.92 13.15 -2.64
N ASP A 226 -12.10 14.21 -1.86
CA ASP A 226 -13.16 14.39 -0.88
C ASP A 226 -14.40 15.17 -1.41
N ASP A 227 -14.40 15.55 -2.69
CA ASP A 227 -15.53 16.25 -3.33
C ASP A 227 -16.22 15.34 -4.36
N GLU A 228 -17.18 14.55 -3.90
CA GLU A 228 -17.93 13.61 -4.73
C GLU A 228 -18.63 14.29 -5.91
N ALA A 229 -19.26 15.45 -5.70
CA ALA A 229 -19.98 16.17 -6.76
C ALA A 229 -19.00 16.69 -7.84
N GLN A 230 -17.83 17.16 -7.43
CA GLN A 230 -16.77 17.58 -8.37
C GLN A 230 -16.25 16.39 -9.17
N ILE A 231 -16.05 15.24 -8.53
CA ILE A 231 -15.58 14.02 -9.19
C ILE A 231 -16.59 13.59 -10.25
N GLN A 232 -17.88 13.49 -9.94
CA GLN A 232 -18.93 13.10 -10.89
C GLN A 232 -19.02 14.09 -12.05
N ALA A 233 -19.05 15.40 -11.78
CA ALA A 233 -19.05 16.43 -12.82
C ALA A 233 -17.80 16.36 -13.73
N SER A 234 -16.66 15.97 -13.18
CA SER A 234 -15.42 15.80 -13.96
C SER A 234 -15.47 14.58 -14.86
N VAL A 235 -16.10 13.47 -14.42
CA VAL A 235 -16.35 12.31 -15.27
C VAL A 235 -17.25 12.71 -16.44
N ASP A 236 -18.37 13.40 -16.16
CA ASP A 236 -19.29 13.86 -17.19
C ASP A 236 -18.62 14.77 -18.21
N ASP A 237 -17.78 15.71 -17.76
CA ASP A 237 -17.01 16.59 -18.65
C ASP A 237 -16.05 15.81 -19.54
N LEU A 238 -15.33 14.80 -19.04
CA LEU A 238 -14.43 13.95 -19.81
C LEU A 238 -15.22 13.14 -20.86
N VAL A 239 -16.36 12.59 -20.50
CA VAL A 239 -17.25 11.86 -21.41
C VAL A 239 -17.77 12.78 -22.51
N ALA A 240 -18.21 14.01 -22.16
CA ALA A 240 -18.66 15.01 -23.11
C ALA A 240 -17.53 15.44 -24.08
N GLN A 241 -16.28 15.31 -23.69
CA GLN A 241 -15.10 15.55 -24.52
C GLN A 241 -14.70 14.33 -25.37
N GLY A 242 -15.43 13.23 -25.31
CA GLY A 242 -15.24 12.03 -26.09
C GLY A 242 -14.41 10.92 -25.43
N SER A 243 -14.06 11.06 -24.15
CA SER A 243 -13.36 9.99 -23.42
C SER A 243 -14.31 8.83 -23.14
N ASP A 244 -13.95 7.62 -23.55
CA ASP A 244 -14.70 6.38 -23.31
C ASP A 244 -13.94 5.39 -22.41
N VAL A 245 -12.72 5.73 -22.03
CA VAL A 245 -11.94 5.05 -21.00
C VAL A 245 -11.34 6.11 -20.08
N ILE A 246 -11.60 6.01 -18.78
CA ILE A 246 -11.13 6.98 -17.79
C ILE A 246 -10.20 6.30 -16.78
N MET A 247 -9.01 6.85 -16.58
CA MET A 247 -8.14 6.51 -15.46
C MET A 247 -8.52 7.36 -14.25
N CYS A 248 -8.84 6.69 -13.15
CA CYS A 248 -9.17 7.30 -11.87
C CYS A 248 -7.95 7.16 -10.94
N TYR A 249 -7.25 8.27 -10.69
CA TYR A 249 -6.13 8.33 -9.75
C TYR A 249 -6.44 9.31 -8.62
N THR A 250 -7.34 8.87 -7.75
CA THR A 250 -7.85 9.58 -6.58
C THR A 250 -7.72 8.71 -5.34
N GLU A 251 -7.87 9.28 -4.16
CA GLU A 251 -7.89 8.53 -2.89
C GLU A 251 -9.29 8.01 -2.54
N SER A 252 -10.31 8.32 -3.36
CA SER A 252 -11.71 7.88 -3.24
C SER A 252 -12.12 6.96 -4.40
N ASP A 253 -13.06 6.06 -4.15
CA ASP A 253 -13.65 5.16 -5.15
C ASP A 253 -14.76 5.82 -5.98
N THR A 254 -15.18 7.05 -5.65
CA THR A 254 -16.32 7.74 -6.26
C THR A 254 -16.26 7.75 -7.78
N ALA A 255 -15.11 8.08 -8.37
CA ALA A 255 -14.96 8.12 -9.83
C ALA A 255 -15.17 6.75 -10.47
N VAL A 256 -14.67 5.69 -9.84
CA VAL A 256 -14.80 4.31 -10.34
C VAL A 256 -16.25 3.85 -10.29
N LYS A 257 -16.93 4.07 -9.14
CA LYS A 257 -18.33 3.73 -8.94
C LYS A 257 -19.22 4.47 -9.94
N TYR A 258 -18.96 5.76 -10.15
CA TYR A 258 -19.75 6.57 -11.08
C TYR A 258 -19.51 6.16 -12.55
N CYS A 259 -18.28 5.82 -12.95
CA CYS A 259 -18.01 5.26 -14.28
C CYS A 259 -18.79 3.96 -14.52
N GLU A 260 -18.87 3.07 -13.50
CA GLU A 260 -19.69 1.87 -13.57
C GLU A 260 -21.18 2.20 -13.77
N GLU A 261 -21.72 3.15 -13.00
CA GLU A 261 -23.11 3.56 -13.08
C GLU A 261 -23.52 4.06 -14.47
N ILE A 262 -22.63 4.84 -15.11
CA ILE A 262 -22.92 5.43 -16.45
C ILE A 262 -22.39 4.60 -17.62
N GLY A 263 -21.78 3.43 -17.36
CA GLY A 263 -21.29 2.52 -18.39
C GLY A 263 -20.01 2.96 -19.10
N VAL A 264 -19.13 3.68 -18.41
CA VAL A 264 -17.83 4.15 -18.96
C VAL A 264 -16.71 3.21 -18.49
N LYS A 265 -15.85 2.80 -19.41
CA LYS A 265 -14.71 1.92 -19.09
C LYS A 265 -13.74 2.63 -18.16
N VAL A 266 -13.20 1.90 -17.19
CA VAL A 266 -12.37 2.49 -16.13
C VAL A 266 -11.07 1.72 -15.88
N ILE A 267 -10.03 2.49 -15.57
CA ILE A 267 -8.77 2.03 -14.94
C ILE A 267 -8.73 2.66 -13.54
N GLY A 268 -8.62 1.87 -12.51
CA GLY A 268 -8.60 2.37 -11.12
C GLY A 268 -7.24 2.18 -10.42
N ASN A 269 -7.11 2.77 -9.25
CA ASN A 269 -5.91 2.71 -8.41
C ASN A 269 -6.14 1.95 -7.08
N SER A 270 -6.97 0.92 -7.09
CA SER A 270 -7.27 0.09 -5.93
C SER A 270 -7.22 -1.39 -6.27
N CYS A 271 -7.10 -2.24 -5.25
CA CYS A 271 -7.13 -3.70 -5.42
C CYS A 271 -8.54 -4.26 -5.64
N ASN A 272 -9.59 -3.53 -5.24
CA ASN A 272 -10.99 -3.94 -5.30
C ASN A 272 -11.76 -3.39 -6.51
N ILE A 273 -11.08 -2.92 -7.55
CA ILE A 273 -11.71 -2.41 -8.76
C ILE A 273 -12.69 -3.40 -9.42
N PRO A 274 -12.40 -4.71 -9.47
CA PRO A 274 -13.35 -5.68 -10.01
C PRO A 274 -14.69 -5.75 -9.27
N GLU A 275 -14.70 -5.49 -7.97
CA GLU A 275 -15.91 -5.43 -7.15
C GLU A 275 -16.68 -4.13 -7.34
N LEU A 276 -15.95 -3.02 -7.56
CA LEU A 276 -16.51 -1.68 -7.67
C LEU A 276 -17.09 -1.40 -9.06
N ALA A 277 -16.50 -1.96 -10.11
CA ALA A 277 -16.89 -1.73 -11.50
C ALA A 277 -16.88 -3.04 -12.30
N PRO A 278 -17.68 -4.06 -11.91
CA PRO A 278 -17.61 -5.40 -12.47
C PRO A 278 -17.85 -5.45 -13.98
N GLU A 279 -18.66 -4.58 -14.54
CA GLU A 279 -19.00 -4.55 -15.97
C GLU A 279 -18.06 -3.67 -16.81
N ASN A 280 -17.45 -2.64 -16.19
CA ASN A 280 -16.73 -1.59 -16.93
C ASN A 280 -15.26 -1.46 -16.58
N TYR A 281 -14.72 -2.19 -15.57
CA TYR A 281 -13.28 -2.13 -15.37
C TYR A 281 -12.51 -2.82 -16.50
N LEU A 282 -11.36 -2.29 -16.84
CA LEU A 282 -10.41 -2.92 -17.76
C LEU A 282 -9.24 -3.57 -17.01
N SER A 283 -8.69 -2.87 -16.06
CA SER A 283 -7.63 -3.27 -15.15
C SER A 283 -7.47 -2.15 -14.10
N GLY A 284 -6.42 -2.21 -13.32
CA GLY A 284 -6.05 -1.19 -12.36
C GLY A 284 -4.65 -1.42 -11.86
N PHE A 285 -4.18 -0.51 -11.02
CA PHE A 285 -2.88 -0.64 -10.38
C PHE A 285 -2.99 -0.19 -8.94
N PHE A 286 -2.20 -0.80 -8.07
CA PHE A 286 -2.21 -0.44 -6.66
C PHE A 286 -0.87 -0.72 -6.00
N PHE A 287 -0.71 -0.12 -4.84
CA PHE A 287 0.45 -0.30 -3.99
C PHE A 287 0.20 -1.46 -3.02
N ASN A 288 1.06 -2.46 -2.99
CA ASN A 288 0.96 -3.51 -1.98
C ASN A 288 1.62 -3.04 -0.67
N ALA A 289 0.85 -2.34 0.16
CA ALA A 289 1.30 -1.84 1.45
C ALA A 289 1.53 -2.98 2.46
N SER A 290 0.74 -4.06 2.37
CA SER A 290 0.69 -5.11 3.39
C SER A 290 2.06 -5.70 3.69
N THR A 291 2.84 -6.04 2.66
CA THR A 291 4.17 -6.63 2.86
C THR A 291 5.07 -5.71 3.69
N PHE A 292 5.20 -4.45 3.29
CA PHE A 292 6.08 -3.52 3.99
C PHE A 292 5.59 -3.20 5.41
N VAL A 293 4.31 -2.92 5.58
CA VAL A 293 3.72 -2.56 6.87
C VAL A 293 3.82 -3.73 7.85
N VAL A 294 3.39 -4.94 7.44
CA VAL A 294 3.42 -6.14 8.29
C VAL A 294 4.85 -6.53 8.65
N ASP A 295 5.79 -6.47 7.69
CA ASP A 295 7.20 -6.82 7.96
C ASP A 295 7.87 -5.79 8.88
N THR A 296 7.52 -4.50 8.75
CA THR A 296 8.02 -3.45 9.65
C THR A 296 7.48 -3.63 11.05
N VAL A 297 6.18 -3.89 11.22
CA VAL A 297 5.56 -4.18 12.54
C VAL A 297 6.19 -5.42 13.18
N ARG A 298 6.42 -6.47 12.38
CA ARG A 298 7.11 -7.68 12.85
C ARG A 298 8.54 -7.39 13.31
N ALA A 299 9.27 -6.53 12.58
CA ALA A 299 10.62 -6.14 12.95
C ALA A 299 10.64 -5.31 14.24
N ILE A 300 9.66 -4.42 14.44
CA ILE A 300 9.51 -3.66 15.69
C ILE A 300 9.26 -4.63 16.85
N LYS A 301 8.29 -5.55 16.72
CA LYS A 301 7.98 -6.57 17.75
C LYS A 301 9.18 -7.44 18.11
N ALA A 302 10.10 -7.65 17.19
CA ALA A 302 11.30 -8.45 17.38
C ALA A 302 12.53 -7.65 17.81
N ASP A 303 12.37 -6.36 18.16
CA ASP A 303 13.45 -5.42 18.48
C ASP A 303 14.56 -5.37 17.39
N ASN A 304 14.14 -5.51 16.14
CA ASN A 304 15.00 -5.51 14.94
C ASN A 304 14.61 -4.40 13.95
N PHE A 305 13.98 -3.35 14.43
CA PHE A 305 13.58 -2.24 13.55
C PHE A 305 14.79 -1.56 12.92
N VAL A 306 14.75 -1.45 11.60
CA VAL A 306 15.71 -0.68 10.82
C VAL A 306 14.96 0.35 9.99
N SER A 307 15.21 1.61 10.28
CA SER A 307 14.58 2.71 9.55
C SER A 307 14.97 2.70 8.08
N SER A 308 14.01 2.97 7.21
CA SER A 308 14.23 2.99 5.77
C SER A 308 13.29 3.94 5.04
N VAL A 309 13.72 4.37 3.86
CA VAL A 309 12.83 4.88 2.81
C VAL A 309 12.70 3.76 1.79
N HIS A 310 11.61 3.02 1.85
CA HIS A 310 11.39 1.88 0.98
C HIS A 310 10.72 2.30 -0.32
N SER A 311 11.25 1.85 -1.43
CA SER A 311 10.61 1.95 -2.74
C SER A 311 10.73 0.62 -3.47
N GLY A 312 9.73 0.29 -4.24
CA GLY A 312 9.75 -0.93 -5.04
C GLY A 312 8.77 -0.86 -6.19
N GLY A 313 9.10 -1.55 -7.26
CA GLY A 313 8.28 -1.65 -8.46
C GLY A 313 7.61 -3.03 -8.59
N ILE A 314 7.31 -3.39 -9.83
CA ILE A 314 6.71 -4.67 -10.20
C ILE A 314 7.60 -5.84 -9.76
N ALA A 315 8.92 -5.76 -9.96
CA ALA A 315 9.85 -6.83 -9.62
C ALA A 315 9.88 -7.13 -8.11
N ALA A 316 9.71 -6.12 -7.29
CA ALA A 316 9.65 -6.24 -5.83
C ALA A 316 8.26 -6.66 -5.32
N GLY A 317 7.24 -6.73 -6.21
CA GLY A 317 5.86 -7.01 -5.82
C GLY A 317 5.18 -5.88 -5.07
N THR A 318 5.78 -4.68 -5.05
CA THR A 318 5.26 -3.49 -4.39
C THR A 318 4.25 -2.77 -5.28
N ALA A 319 4.59 -2.57 -6.56
CA ALA A 319 3.63 -2.12 -7.57
C ALA A 319 2.90 -3.35 -8.16
N ARG A 320 1.58 -3.37 -8.04
CA ARG A 320 0.74 -4.48 -8.48
C ARG A 320 -0.23 -4.02 -9.56
N LEU A 321 -0.49 -4.92 -10.49
CA LEU A 321 -1.52 -4.77 -11.50
C LEU A 321 -2.75 -5.57 -11.05
N VAL A 322 -3.94 -5.02 -11.24
CA VAL A 322 -5.20 -5.76 -11.12
C VAL A 322 -5.35 -6.62 -12.38
N ASP A 323 -5.86 -7.83 -12.23
CA ASP A 323 -6.09 -8.74 -13.33
C ASP A 323 -6.95 -8.06 -14.42
N PHE A 324 -6.65 -8.36 -15.68
CA PHE A 324 -7.41 -7.81 -16.80
C PHE A 324 -8.85 -8.32 -16.78
N SER A 325 -9.78 -7.40 -16.99
CA SER A 325 -11.19 -7.74 -17.09
C SER A 325 -11.46 -8.70 -18.25
N PRO A 326 -12.39 -9.65 -18.07
CA PRO A 326 -12.90 -10.45 -19.20
C PRO A 326 -13.59 -9.60 -20.26
N ASN A 327 -13.99 -8.36 -19.92
CA ASN A 327 -14.64 -7.41 -20.84
C ASN A 327 -13.62 -6.61 -21.68
N CYS A 328 -12.33 -6.85 -21.50
CA CYS A 328 -11.30 -6.29 -22.38
C CYS A 328 -11.42 -6.86 -23.81
N ARG A 329 -11.00 -6.03 -24.78
CA ARG A 329 -10.84 -6.49 -26.18
C ARG A 329 -9.89 -7.70 -26.23
N GLU A 330 -10.19 -8.68 -27.07
CA GLU A 330 -9.32 -9.82 -27.31
C GLU A 330 -7.88 -9.41 -27.65
N GLY A 331 -6.90 -10.00 -26.98
CA GLY A 331 -5.48 -9.71 -27.13
C GLY A 331 -4.94 -8.62 -26.20
N THR A 332 -5.79 -7.98 -25.38
CA THR A 332 -5.35 -6.99 -24.39
C THR A 332 -4.32 -7.60 -23.42
N ASP A 333 -4.62 -8.77 -22.89
CA ASP A 333 -3.76 -9.53 -21.99
C ASP A 333 -2.39 -9.81 -22.62
N THR A 334 -2.37 -10.22 -23.88
CA THR A 334 -1.13 -10.53 -24.60
C THR A 334 -0.23 -9.31 -24.78
N ILE A 335 -0.80 -8.16 -25.15
CA ILE A 335 -0.04 -6.92 -25.38
C ILE A 335 0.44 -6.33 -24.05
N ALA A 336 -0.46 -6.21 -23.08
CA ALA A 336 -0.16 -5.61 -21.80
C ALA A 336 0.77 -6.48 -20.94
N ALA A 337 0.58 -7.81 -20.93
CA ALA A 337 1.46 -8.71 -20.21
C ALA A 337 2.89 -8.72 -20.77
N LYS A 338 3.06 -8.57 -22.06
CA LYS A 338 4.40 -8.45 -22.65
C LYS A 338 5.14 -7.22 -22.14
N LEU A 339 4.49 -6.05 -22.10
CA LEU A 339 5.10 -4.85 -21.53
C LEU A 339 5.38 -5.03 -20.04
N TYR A 340 4.43 -5.60 -19.30
CA TYR A 340 4.59 -5.90 -17.88
C TYR A 340 5.86 -6.71 -17.61
N GLU A 341 6.07 -7.80 -18.34
CA GLU A 341 7.27 -8.64 -18.18
C GLU A 341 8.56 -7.92 -18.60
N TYR A 342 8.52 -7.05 -19.60
CA TYR A 342 9.68 -6.24 -19.99
C TYR A 342 10.06 -5.22 -18.93
N VAL A 343 9.08 -4.53 -18.34
CA VAL A 343 9.33 -3.58 -17.25
C VAL A 343 9.80 -4.33 -16.00
N LYS A 344 9.15 -5.43 -15.64
CA LYS A 344 9.51 -6.28 -14.50
C LYS A 344 10.93 -6.83 -14.58
N SER A 345 11.37 -7.24 -15.76
CA SER A 345 12.73 -7.77 -15.99
C SER A 345 13.79 -6.69 -16.18
N GLY A 346 13.41 -5.41 -16.19
CA GLY A 346 14.32 -4.29 -16.48
C GLY A 346 14.75 -4.18 -17.94
N GLN A 347 14.09 -4.90 -18.86
CA GLN A 347 14.33 -4.80 -20.30
C GLN A 347 13.70 -3.53 -20.91
N ALA A 348 12.65 -3.01 -20.28
CA ALA A 348 12.04 -1.75 -20.61
C ALA A 348 12.05 -0.82 -19.40
N HIS A 349 12.39 0.44 -19.62
CA HIS A 349 12.31 1.50 -18.63
C HIS A 349 11.29 2.53 -19.12
N VAL A 350 10.26 2.79 -18.31
CA VAL A 350 9.12 3.62 -18.68
C VAL A 350 9.54 5.01 -19.15
N PHE A 351 10.38 5.68 -18.37
CA PHE A 351 10.88 7.02 -18.71
C PHE A 351 12.20 6.95 -19.46
N THR A 352 12.15 6.44 -20.69
CA THR A 352 13.29 6.44 -21.63
C THR A 352 13.03 7.44 -22.75
N GLY A 353 13.93 8.41 -22.91
CA GLY A 353 13.77 9.53 -23.85
C GLY A 353 13.96 9.20 -25.33
N GLU A 354 13.47 10.04 -26.22
CA GLU A 354 13.13 11.47 -26.09
C GLU A 354 11.70 11.64 -25.54
N ILE A 355 11.57 12.34 -24.40
CA ILE A 355 10.26 12.70 -23.84
C ILE A 355 10.13 14.22 -23.82
N LYS A 356 9.01 14.72 -24.34
CA LYS A 356 8.66 16.14 -24.35
C LYS A 356 7.47 16.42 -23.45
N ASN A 357 7.48 17.58 -22.80
CA ASN A 357 6.32 18.09 -22.10
C ASN A 357 5.31 18.72 -23.07
N ARG A 358 4.18 19.18 -22.56
CA ARG A 358 3.10 19.84 -23.34
C ARG A 358 3.56 21.07 -24.11
N ASP A 359 4.62 21.74 -23.67
CA ASP A 359 5.20 22.92 -24.32
C ASP A 359 6.27 22.55 -25.37
N TYR A 360 6.34 21.26 -25.74
CA TYR A 360 7.31 20.70 -26.67
C TYR A 360 8.78 20.79 -26.23
N LYS A 361 9.03 21.15 -24.96
CA LYS A 361 10.36 21.13 -24.36
C LYS A 361 10.80 19.70 -24.11
N ILE A 362 12.04 19.36 -24.48
CA ILE A 362 12.63 18.06 -24.16
C ILE A 362 12.91 18.01 -22.64
N MET A 363 12.30 17.05 -21.96
CA MET A 363 12.45 16.81 -20.53
C MET A 363 13.36 15.60 -20.25
N VAL A 364 13.39 14.63 -21.19
CA VAL A 364 14.30 13.49 -21.15
C VAL A 364 14.94 13.36 -22.53
N GLU A 365 16.26 13.49 -22.60
CA GLU A 365 17.01 13.41 -23.83
C GLU A 365 16.95 12.01 -24.45
N LYS A 366 17.15 11.91 -25.75
CA LYS A 366 17.12 10.63 -26.48
C LYS A 366 18.10 9.63 -25.88
N GLY A 367 17.58 8.47 -25.46
CA GLY A 367 18.36 7.40 -24.85
C GLY A 367 18.72 7.60 -23.38
N GLN A 368 18.37 8.73 -22.79
CA GLN A 368 18.46 8.95 -21.36
C GLN A 368 17.32 8.21 -20.66
N GLN A 369 17.55 7.74 -19.43
CA GLN A 369 16.56 7.14 -18.57
C GLN A 369 16.48 7.93 -17.25
N LEU A 370 15.27 8.19 -16.77
CA LEU A 370 15.07 8.75 -15.44
C LEU A 370 15.14 7.64 -14.40
N ASN A 371 15.85 7.90 -13.32
CA ASN A 371 15.78 7.07 -12.12
C ASN A 371 14.53 7.42 -11.29
N PHE A 372 14.22 6.61 -10.29
CA PHE A 372 13.01 6.79 -9.48
C PHE A 372 12.98 8.14 -8.74
N SER A 373 14.12 8.62 -8.22
CA SER A 373 14.18 9.93 -7.56
C SER A 373 13.76 11.05 -8.51
N SER A 374 14.31 11.05 -9.75
CA SER A 374 13.95 12.04 -10.78
C SER A 374 12.48 11.92 -11.21
N ILE A 375 11.91 10.71 -11.23
CA ILE A 375 10.50 10.50 -11.55
C ILE A 375 9.60 11.08 -10.46
N ARG A 376 10.00 10.99 -9.20
CA ARG A 376 9.27 11.60 -8.07
C ARG A 376 9.27 13.14 -8.10
N GLU A 377 10.26 13.73 -8.74
CA GLU A 377 10.41 15.18 -8.88
C GLU A 377 9.72 15.75 -10.14
N ILE A 378 9.04 14.90 -10.93
CA ILE A 378 8.28 15.38 -12.10
C ILE A 378 7.16 16.30 -11.62
N ASP A 379 7.18 17.54 -12.16
CA ASP A 379 6.21 18.62 -11.94
C ASP A 379 5.61 19.14 -13.26
N TRP A 380 5.78 18.40 -14.32
CA TRP A 380 5.33 18.73 -15.67
C TRP A 380 4.44 17.61 -16.22
N LEU A 381 3.64 17.92 -17.25
CA LEU A 381 2.80 16.98 -17.96
C LEU A 381 3.35 16.70 -19.35
N ILE A 382 3.34 15.44 -19.74
CA ILE A 382 3.85 14.94 -21.03
C ILE A 382 3.01 15.45 -22.21
N LEU A 383 3.68 15.63 -23.35
CA LEU A 383 3.01 15.84 -24.63
C LEU A 383 2.10 14.65 -24.96
N GLY A 384 0.86 14.92 -25.32
CA GLY A 384 -0.21 13.93 -25.52
C GLY A 384 -1.40 14.19 -24.59
N ILE A 385 -1.21 14.95 -23.51
CA ILE A 385 -2.30 15.51 -22.71
C ILE A 385 -2.71 16.82 -23.38
N ASN A 386 -3.76 16.76 -24.21
CA ASN A 386 -4.15 17.87 -25.06
C ASN A 386 -5.04 18.89 -24.36
N LYS A 387 -5.77 18.50 -23.32
CA LYS A 387 -6.59 19.39 -22.50
C LYS A 387 -6.41 19.07 -21.03
N VAL A 388 -6.31 20.11 -20.23
CA VAL A 388 -6.31 20.04 -18.78
C VAL A 388 -7.45 20.92 -18.28
N GLY A 389 -8.37 20.34 -17.53
CA GLY A 389 -9.44 21.07 -16.87
C GLY A 389 -8.88 21.95 -15.76
N ASP A 390 -9.44 23.14 -15.61
CA ASP A 390 -9.05 24.06 -14.56
C ASP A 390 -9.39 23.46 -13.18
N PHE A 391 -8.51 23.72 -12.19
CA PHE A 391 -8.89 23.54 -10.81
C PHE A 391 -10.10 24.40 -10.51
N THR A 392 -11.28 23.80 -10.38
CA THR A 392 -12.37 24.52 -9.77
C THR A 392 -11.99 24.78 -8.32
N THR A 393 -12.07 26.02 -7.92
CA THR A 393 -11.71 26.58 -6.62
C THR A 393 -12.02 25.60 -5.50
N VAL A 394 -10.95 25.24 -4.76
CA VAL A 394 -11.05 24.47 -3.53
C VAL A 394 -12.03 25.14 -2.60
N ILE A 395 -13.18 24.55 -2.41
CA ILE A 395 -13.95 24.80 -1.21
C ILE A 395 -13.26 23.92 -0.16
N GLU A 396 -12.47 24.55 0.72
CA GLU A 396 -12.02 23.88 1.93
C GLU A 396 -13.26 23.24 2.55
N SER A 397 -13.28 21.91 2.60
CA SER A 397 -14.35 21.20 3.27
C SER A 397 -14.22 21.47 4.76
N PRO A 398 -15.09 22.25 5.38
CA PRO A 398 -14.98 22.59 6.78
C PRO A 398 -15.79 21.59 7.58
N VAL A 399 -15.42 20.34 7.61
CA VAL A 399 -16.01 19.41 8.57
C VAL A 399 -14.89 18.96 9.49
N PRO A 400 -14.79 19.53 10.69
CA PRO A 400 -14.09 18.84 11.76
C PRO A 400 -14.88 17.55 11.99
N SER A 401 -14.34 16.43 11.58
CA SER A 401 -14.85 15.16 12.06
C SER A 401 -14.56 15.10 13.56
N ASP A 402 -15.59 14.75 14.35
CA ASP A 402 -15.33 14.28 15.70
C ASP A 402 -14.40 13.06 15.54
N MET A 403 -13.12 13.24 15.88
CA MET A 403 -12.15 12.15 15.81
C MET A 403 -12.60 11.06 16.79
N VAL A 404 -12.94 9.90 16.27
CA VAL A 404 -13.36 8.75 17.06
C VAL A 404 -12.47 7.58 16.72
N ILE A 405 -11.83 6.99 17.72
CA ILE A 405 -11.10 5.73 17.56
C ILE A 405 -12.11 4.62 17.27
N LYS A 406 -11.80 3.82 16.25
CA LYS A 406 -12.53 2.61 15.88
C LYS A 406 -11.60 1.40 16.02
N GLU A 407 -12.18 0.27 16.46
CA GLU A 407 -11.53 -1.03 16.64
C GLU A 407 -11.85 -1.99 15.48
#